data_7905c18054b756fb4ec421d80235433f
#
_entry.id   7905c18054b756fb4ec421d80235433f
#
_cell.length_a   1.000
_cell.length_b   1.000
_cell.length_c   1.000
_cell.angle_alpha   90.00
_cell.angle_beta   90.00
_cell.angle_gamma   90.00
#
_symmetry.space_group_name_H-M   'P 1'
#
loop_
_entity.id
_entity.type
_entity.pdbx_description
1 polymer ?
#
loop_
_entity_poly.entity_id
_entity_poly.type
_entity_poly.pdbx_seq_one_letter_code
_entity_poly.pdbx_strand_id
1 'polypeptide(L)'
;MNVMKRARFHSFDRSMLLILVLWLTPVSPALAALPQTPTESVRSTIEDVIRILTNEQLKQPDRLAERRQEIERIVRDRVSYEDMAKQALGLPWLNLEAQERQEFVDLFVQLLRDSFAAKIDAYADEQVLYLSELRDDHMAEVRTKLAGRKVDSLLNFRLADRAGTWLVYDVVIDGASIVHNYRAQFARIIRDVSYPGLVELMREKTLVVKAFEAGHTE
;
A
#
# COMPACT_ATOMS: atom_id res chain seq x y z
N MET A 1 -61.80 -2.80 83.75
CA MET A 1 -62.52 -2.71 82.51
C MET A 1 -61.49 -2.39 81.44
N ASN A 2 -60.98 -3.51 80.84
CA ASN A 2 -59.79 -3.52 80.02
C ASN A 2 -60.17 -3.50 78.54
N VAL A 3 -59.55 -2.64 77.79
CA VAL A 3 -59.58 -2.68 76.33
C VAL A 3 -58.16 -2.90 75.80
N MET A 4 -57.92 -4.11 75.36
CA MET A 4 -56.67 -4.50 74.68
C MET A 4 -56.61 -3.89 73.29
N LYS A 5 -55.59 -3.08 73.02
CA LYS A 5 -55.23 -2.65 71.69
C LYS A 5 -54.24 -3.65 71.11
N ARG A 6 -54.64 -4.32 70.05
CA ARG A 6 -53.80 -5.21 69.20
C ARG A 6 -52.85 -4.36 68.39
N ALA A 7 -51.56 -4.58 68.52
CA ALA A 7 -50.54 -4.04 67.62
C ALA A 7 -50.49 -4.93 66.34
N ARG A 8 -50.68 -4.30 65.20
CA ARG A 8 -50.48 -4.92 63.89
C ARG A 8 -48.97 -4.85 63.55
N PHE A 9 -48.33 -6.00 63.46
CA PHE A 9 -47.04 -6.16 62.86
C PHE A 9 -47.15 -5.98 61.35
N HIS A 10 -46.48 -4.98 60.78
CA HIS A 10 -46.31 -4.83 59.38
C HIS A 10 -45.19 -5.79 58.96
N SER A 11 -45.48 -6.68 58.03
CA SER A 11 -44.54 -7.56 57.38
C SER A 11 -43.55 -6.73 56.60
N PHE A 12 -42.30 -6.82 56.95
CA PHE A 12 -41.16 -6.26 56.21
C PHE A 12 -41.03 -7.03 54.89
N ASP A 13 -41.31 -6.35 53.80
CA ASP A 13 -41.23 -6.89 52.47
C ASP A 13 -39.75 -7.17 52.11
N ARG A 14 -39.46 -8.45 51.89
CA ARG A 14 -38.10 -8.99 51.56
C ARG A 14 -37.70 -8.77 50.12
N SER A 15 -38.41 -7.93 49.37
CA SER A 15 -38.28 -7.81 47.92
C SER A 15 -37.34 -6.67 47.46
N MET A 16 -36.63 -5.98 48.36
CA MET A 16 -35.83 -4.82 47.93
C MET A 16 -34.31 -5.01 48.17
N LEU A 17 -33.83 -6.23 48.02
CA LEU A 17 -32.39 -6.57 48.13
C LEU A 17 -31.93 -7.39 46.92
N LEU A 18 -32.38 -7.01 45.75
CA LEU A 18 -31.88 -7.55 44.47
C LEU A 18 -31.76 -6.40 43.50
N ILE A 19 -30.61 -6.33 42.83
CA ILE A 19 -30.23 -5.47 41.72
C ILE A 19 -29.30 -4.32 42.13
N LEU A 20 -28.11 -4.69 42.64
CA LEU A 20 -26.91 -3.94 42.30
C LEU A 20 -25.79 -4.93 41.95
N VAL A 21 -26.06 -5.81 41.00
CA VAL A 21 -25.00 -6.51 40.27
C VAL A 21 -24.48 -5.52 39.25
N LEU A 22 -23.53 -4.71 39.71
CA LEU A 22 -22.73 -3.84 38.85
C LEU A 22 -22.08 -4.71 37.79
N TRP A 23 -22.47 -4.53 36.53
CA TRP A 23 -21.84 -5.15 35.37
C TRP A 23 -20.39 -4.63 35.29
N LEU A 24 -19.48 -5.28 36.02
CA LEU A 24 -18.06 -5.22 35.71
C LEU A 24 -17.84 -6.04 34.44
N THR A 25 -18.15 -5.45 33.29
CA THR A 25 -17.60 -5.96 32.03
C THR A 25 -16.08 -5.77 32.11
N PRO A 26 -15.27 -6.82 31.96
CA PRO A 26 -13.85 -6.64 31.82
C PRO A 26 -13.64 -5.85 30.52
N VAL A 27 -13.27 -4.58 30.64
CA VAL A 27 -12.71 -3.81 29.53
C VAL A 27 -11.37 -4.47 29.27
N SER A 28 -11.36 -5.47 28.39
CA SER A 28 -10.10 -5.97 27.82
C SER A 28 -9.43 -4.77 27.16
N PRO A 29 -8.23 -4.36 27.57
CA PRO A 29 -7.49 -3.37 26.81
C PRO A 29 -7.30 -3.97 25.42
N ALA A 30 -7.95 -3.39 24.41
CA ALA A 30 -7.59 -3.66 23.04
C ALA A 30 -6.09 -3.35 22.94
N LEU A 31 -5.29 -4.39 22.76
CA LEU A 31 -3.86 -4.23 22.54
C LEU A 31 -3.76 -3.50 21.20
N ALA A 32 -3.66 -2.17 21.27
CA ALA A 32 -3.45 -1.35 20.09
C ALA A 32 -2.19 -1.89 19.43
N ALA A 33 -2.32 -2.46 18.24
CA ALA A 33 -1.18 -2.92 17.46
C ALA A 33 -0.22 -1.72 17.36
N LEU A 34 1.04 -1.91 17.74
CA LEU A 34 2.04 -0.87 17.57
C LEU A 34 2.08 -0.46 16.10
N PRO A 35 2.20 0.84 15.81
CA PRO A 35 2.31 1.29 14.43
C PRO A 35 3.51 0.59 13.77
N GLN A 36 3.29 0.01 12.60
CA GLN A 36 4.35 -0.66 11.85
C GLN A 36 5.47 0.33 11.52
N THR A 37 6.71 -0.12 11.61
CA THR A 37 7.85 0.65 11.08
C THR A 37 7.82 0.64 9.54
N PRO A 38 8.49 1.60 8.86
CA PRO A 38 8.65 1.56 7.40
C PRO A 38 9.18 0.21 6.89
N THR A 39 10.21 -0.33 7.54
CA THR A 39 10.80 -1.63 7.18
C THR A 39 9.81 -2.79 7.35
N GLU A 40 9.03 -2.81 8.42
CA GLU A 40 7.99 -3.83 8.63
C GLU A 40 6.89 -3.74 7.58
N SER A 41 6.48 -2.52 7.20
CA SER A 41 5.49 -2.32 6.14
C SER A 41 5.99 -2.85 4.80
N VAL A 42 7.23 -2.55 4.42
CA VAL A 42 7.86 -3.08 3.19
C VAL A 42 8.02 -4.59 3.27
N ARG A 43 8.52 -5.12 4.40
CA ARG A 43 8.75 -6.55 4.61
C ARG A 43 7.46 -7.34 4.47
N SER A 44 6.41 -6.97 5.19
CA SER A 44 5.14 -7.67 5.13
C SER A 44 4.55 -7.68 3.71
N THR A 45 4.66 -6.56 3.00
CA THR A 45 4.20 -6.46 1.61
C THR A 45 4.98 -7.40 0.69
N ILE A 46 6.32 -7.41 0.79
CA ILE A 46 7.18 -8.28 -0.02
C ILE A 46 6.90 -9.76 0.29
N GLU A 47 6.76 -10.12 1.56
CA GLU A 47 6.46 -11.50 1.97
C GLU A 47 5.10 -11.97 1.42
N ASP A 48 4.08 -11.10 1.44
CA ASP A 48 2.77 -11.39 0.86
C ASP A 48 2.85 -11.59 -0.66
N VAL A 49 3.61 -10.74 -1.36
CA VAL A 49 3.84 -10.86 -2.81
C VAL A 49 4.62 -12.14 -3.13
N ILE A 50 5.70 -12.43 -2.41
CA ILE A 50 6.50 -13.64 -2.61
C ILE A 50 5.64 -14.90 -2.41
N ARG A 51 4.76 -14.93 -1.41
CA ARG A 51 3.84 -16.06 -1.19
C ARG A 51 2.97 -16.34 -2.42
N ILE A 52 2.52 -15.31 -3.13
CA ILE A 52 1.79 -15.48 -4.40
C ILE A 52 2.73 -15.92 -5.51
N LEU A 53 3.90 -15.31 -5.61
CA LEU A 53 4.90 -15.63 -6.64
C LEU A 53 5.40 -17.09 -6.56
N THR A 54 5.47 -17.64 -5.34
CA THR A 54 5.91 -19.04 -5.09
C THR A 54 4.76 -20.05 -5.09
N ASN A 55 3.52 -19.62 -5.24
CA ASN A 55 2.38 -20.53 -5.31
C ASN A 55 2.35 -21.29 -6.63
N GLU A 56 2.62 -22.60 -6.58
CA GLU A 56 2.72 -23.47 -7.76
C GLU A 56 1.43 -23.52 -8.59
N GLN A 57 0.26 -23.36 -7.96
CA GLN A 57 -1.00 -23.31 -8.71
C GLN A 57 -1.13 -22.01 -9.53
N LEU A 58 -0.64 -20.88 -8.99
CA LEU A 58 -0.70 -19.59 -9.68
C LEU A 58 0.44 -19.41 -10.71
N LYS A 59 1.42 -20.32 -10.75
CA LYS A 59 2.47 -20.34 -11.78
C LYS A 59 2.00 -20.95 -13.11
N GLN A 60 0.85 -21.61 -13.13
CA GLN A 60 0.33 -22.22 -14.35
C GLN A 60 0.03 -21.15 -15.41
N PRO A 61 0.30 -21.42 -16.71
CA PRO A 61 0.15 -20.42 -17.77
C PRO A 61 -1.25 -19.82 -17.89
N ASP A 62 -2.29 -20.62 -17.62
CA ASP A 62 -3.70 -20.22 -17.65
C ASP A 62 -4.12 -19.39 -16.43
N ARG A 63 -3.29 -19.33 -15.37
CA ARG A 63 -3.55 -18.58 -14.12
C ARG A 63 -2.69 -17.35 -13.93
N LEU A 64 -1.86 -16.98 -14.89
CA LEU A 64 -0.98 -15.79 -14.78
C LEU A 64 -1.77 -14.49 -14.58
N ALA A 65 -2.95 -14.36 -15.18
CA ALA A 65 -3.81 -13.19 -14.99
C ALA A 65 -4.30 -13.09 -13.53
N GLU A 66 -4.71 -14.21 -12.95
CA GLU A 66 -5.13 -14.30 -11.55
C GLU A 66 -3.96 -13.98 -10.59
N ARG A 67 -2.78 -14.52 -10.86
CA ARG A 67 -1.55 -14.24 -10.11
C ARG A 67 -1.27 -12.73 -10.07
N ARG A 68 -1.36 -12.04 -11.20
CA ARG A 68 -1.16 -10.59 -11.29
C ARG A 68 -2.23 -9.81 -10.53
N GLN A 69 -3.50 -10.23 -10.60
CA GLN A 69 -4.59 -9.62 -9.82
C GLN A 69 -4.40 -9.75 -8.31
N GLU A 70 -3.96 -10.91 -7.82
CA GLU A 70 -3.71 -11.12 -6.40
C GLU A 70 -2.55 -10.25 -5.90
N ILE A 71 -1.47 -10.12 -6.68
CA ILE A 71 -0.37 -9.19 -6.36
C ILE A 71 -0.86 -7.76 -6.33
N GLU A 72 -1.64 -7.34 -7.33
CA GLU A 72 -2.20 -5.99 -7.39
C GLU A 72 -3.07 -5.68 -6.17
N ARG A 73 -3.88 -6.63 -5.71
CA ARG A 73 -4.73 -6.47 -4.53
C ARG A 73 -3.90 -6.17 -3.28
N ILE A 74 -2.78 -6.90 -3.09
CA ILE A 74 -1.86 -6.66 -1.96
C ILE A 74 -1.19 -5.29 -2.08
N VAL A 75 -0.67 -4.97 -3.24
CA VAL A 75 0.11 -3.75 -3.46
C VAL A 75 -0.78 -2.49 -3.38
N ARG A 76 -2.05 -2.58 -3.77
CA ARG A 76 -3.00 -1.46 -3.78
C ARG A 76 -3.09 -0.74 -2.45
N ASP A 77 -3.12 -1.47 -1.34
CA ASP A 77 -3.27 -0.91 0.00
C ASP A 77 -1.93 -0.46 0.63
N ARG A 78 -0.82 -0.68 -0.08
CA ARG A 78 0.54 -0.41 0.39
C ARG A 78 1.26 0.67 -0.42
N VAL A 79 0.66 1.12 -1.52
CA VAL A 79 1.22 2.11 -2.43
C VAL A 79 0.30 3.31 -2.54
N SER A 80 0.86 4.51 -2.40
CA SER A 80 0.16 5.76 -2.69
C SER A 80 0.26 6.06 -4.19
N TYR A 81 -0.63 5.45 -4.98
CA TYR A 81 -0.66 5.67 -6.43
C TYR A 81 -0.95 7.13 -6.80
N GLU A 82 -1.73 7.83 -5.98
CA GLU A 82 -1.99 9.27 -6.19
C GLU A 82 -0.71 10.09 -6.03
N ASP A 83 0.07 9.85 -4.96
CA ASP A 83 1.35 10.55 -4.77
C ASP A 83 2.34 10.23 -5.89
N MET A 84 2.40 8.95 -6.34
CA MET A 84 3.24 8.56 -7.47
C MET A 84 2.82 9.27 -8.77
N ALA A 85 1.53 9.24 -9.10
CA ALA A 85 0.98 9.86 -10.30
C ALA A 85 1.18 11.38 -10.29
N LYS A 86 0.90 12.03 -9.17
CA LYS A 86 1.13 13.47 -8.96
C LYS A 86 2.58 13.86 -9.20
N GLN A 87 3.53 13.10 -8.65
CA GLN A 87 4.95 13.37 -8.83
C GLN A 87 5.41 13.07 -10.25
N ALA A 88 4.90 11.98 -10.86
CA ALA A 88 5.22 11.61 -12.24
C ALA A 88 4.67 12.62 -13.25
N LEU A 89 3.48 13.18 -13.05
CA LEU A 89 2.94 14.21 -13.93
C LEU A 89 3.60 15.58 -13.70
N GLY A 90 3.90 15.92 -12.44
CA GLY A 90 4.55 17.17 -12.07
C GLY A 90 3.63 18.39 -12.18
N LEU A 91 4.12 19.50 -12.76
CA LEU A 91 3.39 20.77 -12.80
C LEU A 91 1.98 20.70 -13.41
N PRO A 92 1.72 19.95 -14.49
CA PRO A 92 0.37 19.83 -15.05
C PRO A 92 -0.68 19.35 -14.04
N TRP A 93 -0.29 18.56 -13.03
CA TRP A 93 -1.19 18.09 -11.96
C TRP A 93 -1.94 19.21 -11.24
N LEU A 94 -1.31 20.37 -11.08
CA LEU A 94 -1.88 21.51 -10.35
C LEU A 94 -3.12 22.09 -11.04
N ASN A 95 -3.21 21.93 -12.35
CA ASN A 95 -4.28 22.48 -13.19
C ASN A 95 -5.42 21.47 -13.46
N LEU A 96 -5.29 20.23 -12.97
CA LEU A 96 -6.29 19.19 -13.20
C LEU A 96 -7.44 19.30 -12.21
N GLU A 97 -8.64 19.08 -12.72
CA GLU A 97 -9.86 18.85 -11.94
C GLU A 97 -9.78 17.50 -11.21
N ALA A 98 -10.64 17.30 -10.19
CA ALA A 98 -10.63 16.06 -9.40
C ALA A 98 -10.87 14.80 -10.27
N GLN A 99 -11.77 14.89 -11.24
CA GLN A 99 -12.07 13.79 -12.15
C GLN A 99 -10.90 13.47 -13.08
N GLU A 100 -10.21 14.49 -13.60
CA GLU A 100 -9.02 14.33 -14.45
C GLU A 100 -7.85 13.71 -13.67
N ARG A 101 -7.68 14.11 -12.40
CA ARG A 101 -6.68 13.48 -11.51
C ARG A 101 -6.96 12.00 -11.31
N GLN A 102 -8.22 11.65 -11.02
CA GLN A 102 -8.59 10.25 -10.83
C GLN A 102 -8.37 9.44 -12.11
N GLU A 103 -8.78 9.95 -13.25
CA GLU A 103 -8.54 9.30 -14.55
C GLU A 103 -7.05 9.09 -14.81
N PHE A 104 -6.23 10.13 -14.56
CA PHE A 104 -4.79 10.01 -14.75
C PHE A 104 -4.18 8.96 -13.81
N VAL A 105 -4.61 8.90 -12.54
CA VAL A 105 -4.17 7.86 -11.59
C VAL A 105 -4.50 6.47 -12.12
N ASP A 106 -5.73 6.25 -12.59
CA ASP A 106 -6.17 4.95 -13.10
C ASP A 106 -5.35 4.50 -14.31
N LEU A 107 -5.08 5.42 -15.24
CA LEU A 107 -4.23 5.17 -16.41
C LEU A 107 -2.77 4.91 -16.02
N PHE A 108 -2.27 5.66 -15.05
CA PHE A 108 -0.90 5.48 -14.55
C PHE A 108 -0.71 4.13 -13.85
N VAL A 109 -1.70 3.68 -13.08
CA VAL A 109 -1.70 2.34 -12.45
C VAL A 109 -1.66 1.24 -13.54
N GLN A 110 -2.46 1.38 -14.61
CA GLN A 110 -2.42 0.44 -15.74
C GLN A 110 -1.04 0.41 -16.40
N LEU A 111 -0.45 1.59 -16.63
CA LEU A 111 0.88 1.71 -17.22
C LEU A 111 1.97 1.05 -16.36
N LEU A 112 1.92 1.25 -15.04
CA LEU A 112 2.82 0.58 -14.09
C LEU A 112 2.64 -0.94 -14.15
N ARG A 113 1.41 -1.42 -14.11
CA ARG A 113 1.08 -2.84 -14.18
C ARG A 113 1.65 -3.49 -15.43
N ASP A 114 1.41 -2.89 -16.59
CA ASP A 114 1.87 -3.40 -17.89
C ASP A 114 3.42 -3.39 -17.94
N SER A 115 4.07 -2.35 -17.39
CA SER A 115 5.54 -2.23 -17.36
C SER A 115 6.23 -3.25 -16.47
N PHE A 116 5.58 -3.71 -15.40
CA PHE A 116 6.17 -4.67 -14.45
C PHE A 116 5.69 -6.11 -14.64
N ALA A 117 4.70 -6.36 -15.49
CA ALA A 117 4.14 -7.70 -15.70
C ALA A 117 5.20 -8.75 -16.04
N ALA A 118 6.08 -8.47 -16.98
CA ALA A 118 7.14 -9.40 -17.38
C ALA A 118 8.16 -9.68 -16.26
N LYS A 119 8.45 -8.70 -15.40
CA LYS A 119 9.35 -8.86 -14.24
C LYS A 119 8.71 -9.75 -13.16
N ILE A 120 7.40 -9.57 -12.93
CA ILE A 120 6.61 -10.42 -12.03
C ILE A 120 6.58 -11.87 -12.53
N ASP A 121 6.39 -12.05 -13.84
CA ASP A 121 6.35 -13.40 -14.44
C ASP A 121 7.71 -14.10 -14.44
N ALA A 122 8.80 -13.33 -14.51
CA ALA A 122 10.17 -13.84 -14.53
C ALA A 122 10.77 -14.11 -13.15
N TYR A 123 10.02 -13.86 -12.07
CA TYR A 123 10.50 -14.10 -10.70
C TYR A 123 10.94 -15.57 -10.51
N ALA A 124 12.15 -15.77 -9.98
CA ALA A 124 12.81 -17.08 -9.87
C ALA A 124 13.50 -17.28 -8.50
N ASP A 125 12.73 -17.10 -7.43
CA ASP A 125 13.15 -17.33 -6.03
C ASP A 125 14.31 -16.42 -5.55
N GLU A 126 14.32 -15.15 -6.02
CA GLU A 126 15.25 -14.14 -5.51
C GLU A 126 15.00 -13.86 -4.02
N GLN A 127 16.09 -13.62 -3.29
CA GLN A 127 16.03 -13.27 -1.87
C GLN A 127 16.12 -11.78 -1.66
N VAL A 128 15.29 -11.24 -0.75
CA VAL A 128 15.32 -9.84 -0.38
C VAL A 128 16.08 -9.63 0.93
N LEU A 129 17.19 -8.91 0.86
CA LEU A 129 18.01 -8.51 2.01
C LEU A 129 17.68 -7.06 2.39
N TYR A 130 17.33 -6.83 3.65
CA TYR A 130 17.04 -5.49 4.19
C TYR A 130 18.34 -4.89 4.70
N LEU A 131 18.78 -3.77 4.13
CA LEU A 131 20.11 -3.18 4.38
C LEU A 131 20.04 -2.08 5.42
N SER A 132 19.12 -1.12 5.26
CA SER A 132 18.97 0.02 6.18
C SER A 132 17.61 0.69 6.05
N GLU A 133 17.23 1.42 7.11
CA GLU A 133 16.11 2.34 7.12
C GLU A 133 16.63 3.73 7.46
N LEU A 134 16.26 4.71 6.65
CA LEU A 134 16.43 6.13 6.93
C LEU A 134 15.04 6.72 7.16
N ARG A 135 14.87 7.46 8.23
CA ARG A 135 13.59 8.08 8.58
C ARG A 135 13.79 9.53 8.93
N ASP A 136 12.93 10.38 8.38
CA ASP A 136 12.85 11.80 8.65
C ASP A 136 11.38 12.19 8.78
N ASP A 137 10.92 12.40 10.03
CA ASP A 137 9.55 12.71 10.40
C ASP A 137 8.52 11.78 9.72
N HIS A 138 7.79 12.27 8.72
CA HIS A 138 6.75 11.55 7.98
C HIS A 138 7.25 10.89 6.69
N MET A 139 8.54 10.86 6.47
CA MET A 139 9.16 10.27 5.30
C MET A 139 10.17 9.19 5.70
N ALA A 140 10.28 8.15 4.87
CA ALA A 140 11.27 7.11 5.10
C ALA A 140 11.82 6.55 3.78
N GLU A 141 13.04 6.01 3.83
CA GLU A 141 13.62 5.20 2.76
C GLU A 141 14.08 3.88 3.35
N VAL A 142 13.52 2.77 2.85
CA VAL A 142 13.94 1.41 3.17
C VAL A 142 14.79 0.89 2.03
N ARG A 143 16.06 0.60 2.31
CA ARG A 143 17.01 0.09 1.33
C ARG A 143 17.06 -1.41 1.40
N THR A 144 16.88 -2.04 0.25
CA THR A 144 16.95 -3.49 0.12
C THR A 144 17.83 -3.89 -1.05
N LYS A 145 18.24 -5.14 -1.03
CA LYS A 145 18.96 -5.78 -2.13
C LYS A 145 18.20 -7.03 -2.52
N LEU A 146 17.84 -7.13 -3.77
CA LEU A 146 17.30 -8.33 -4.38
C LEU A 146 18.48 -9.18 -4.85
N ALA A 147 18.76 -10.26 -4.12
CA ALA A 147 19.83 -11.19 -4.47
C ALA A 147 19.30 -12.19 -5.50
N GLY A 148 19.69 -12.02 -6.73
CA GLY A 148 19.30 -12.85 -7.86
C GLY A 148 20.35 -13.92 -8.19
N ARG A 149 19.97 -14.90 -9.02
CA ARG A 149 20.90 -15.97 -9.46
C ARG A 149 21.98 -15.44 -10.40
N LYS A 150 21.72 -14.38 -11.15
CA LYS A 150 22.64 -13.83 -12.16
C LYS A 150 23.17 -12.45 -11.81
N VAL A 151 22.30 -11.59 -11.33
CA VAL A 151 22.60 -10.18 -11.02
C VAL A 151 21.83 -9.80 -9.77
N ASP A 152 22.49 -9.11 -8.87
CA ASP A 152 21.86 -8.47 -7.71
C ASP A 152 21.34 -7.09 -8.12
N SER A 153 20.17 -6.69 -7.60
CA SER A 153 19.60 -5.36 -7.82
C SER A 153 19.33 -4.66 -6.50
N LEU A 154 19.60 -3.36 -6.43
CA LEU A 154 19.25 -2.53 -5.29
C LEU A 154 17.83 -1.99 -5.48
N LEU A 155 16.97 -2.21 -4.48
CA LEU A 155 15.61 -1.72 -4.44
C LEU A 155 15.44 -0.84 -3.21
N ASN A 156 15.28 0.47 -3.40
CA ASN A 156 15.01 1.39 -2.32
C ASN A 156 13.55 1.84 -2.40
N PHE A 157 12.81 1.59 -1.33
CA PHE A 157 11.41 2.00 -1.21
C PHE A 157 11.35 3.33 -0.47
N ARG A 158 10.72 4.33 -1.07
CA ARG A 158 10.43 5.62 -0.45
C ARG A 158 8.99 5.64 0.02
N LEU A 159 8.81 5.93 1.30
CA LEU A 159 7.52 5.86 1.97
C LEU A 159 7.16 7.20 2.59
N ALA A 160 5.85 7.46 2.66
CA ALA A 160 5.29 8.55 3.43
C ALA A 160 4.31 7.99 4.47
N ASP A 161 4.35 8.55 5.69
CA ASP A 161 3.35 8.27 6.71
C ASP A 161 2.04 8.99 6.35
N ARG A 162 0.97 8.22 6.26
CA ARG A 162 -0.39 8.69 6.05
C ARG A 162 -1.27 8.21 7.20
N ALA A 163 -1.43 9.07 8.21
CA ALA A 163 -2.22 8.78 9.41
C ALA A 163 -1.78 7.48 10.13
N GLY A 164 -0.48 7.29 10.30
CA GLY A 164 0.09 6.12 10.97
C GLY A 164 0.28 4.89 10.07
N THR A 165 0.04 5.03 8.75
CA THR A 165 0.28 3.97 7.76
C THR A 165 1.36 4.39 6.79
N TRP A 166 2.42 3.60 6.69
CA TRP A 166 3.51 3.83 5.75
C TRP A 166 3.13 3.34 4.35
N LEU A 167 2.99 4.27 3.39
CA LEU A 167 2.67 3.97 2.00
C LEU A 167 3.87 4.30 1.09
N VAL A 168 4.18 3.38 0.17
CA VAL A 168 5.22 3.57 -0.83
C VAL A 168 4.75 4.59 -1.87
N TYR A 169 5.53 5.64 -2.11
CA TYR A 169 5.25 6.63 -3.16
C TYR A 169 6.32 6.66 -4.26
N ASP A 170 7.43 5.93 -4.11
CA ASP A 170 8.44 5.76 -5.16
C ASP A 170 9.26 4.50 -4.87
N VAL A 171 9.74 3.87 -5.92
CA VAL A 171 10.74 2.79 -5.85
C VAL A 171 11.94 3.18 -6.72
N VAL A 172 13.14 3.08 -6.15
CA VAL A 172 14.39 3.35 -6.85
C VAL A 172 15.06 2.00 -7.13
N ILE A 173 15.24 1.67 -8.39
CA ILE A 173 15.85 0.41 -8.86
C ILE A 173 17.23 0.75 -9.42
N ASP A 174 18.28 0.22 -8.80
CA ASP A 174 19.68 0.44 -9.21
C ASP A 174 20.01 1.93 -9.43
N GLY A 175 19.48 2.79 -8.54
CA GLY A 175 19.67 4.24 -8.58
C GLY A 175 18.65 5.00 -9.44
N ALA A 176 17.83 4.34 -10.25
CA ALA A 176 16.82 4.97 -11.09
C ALA A 176 15.43 4.99 -10.40
N SER A 177 14.93 6.18 -10.06
CA SER A 177 13.57 6.37 -9.52
C SER A 177 12.53 6.12 -10.59
N ILE A 178 11.53 5.28 -10.28
CA ILE A 178 10.39 5.00 -11.16
C ILE A 178 9.64 6.30 -11.47
N VAL A 179 9.27 7.03 -10.44
CA VAL A 179 8.49 8.26 -10.57
C VAL A 179 9.25 9.32 -11.38
N HIS A 180 10.55 9.48 -11.10
CA HIS A 180 11.37 10.45 -11.84
C HIS A 180 11.53 10.08 -13.32
N ASN A 181 11.68 8.79 -13.62
CA ASN A 181 11.76 8.31 -15.00
C ASN A 181 10.47 8.61 -15.79
N TYR A 182 9.29 8.30 -15.21
CA TYR A 182 8.01 8.65 -15.83
C TYR A 182 7.86 10.16 -15.99
N ARG A 183 8.25 10.94 -14.99
CA ARG A 183 8.20 12.41 -15.05
C ARG A 183 8.98 12.98 -16.24
N ALA A 184 10.19 12.49 -16.46
CA ALA A 184 11.01 12.92 -17.58
C ALA A 184 10.37 12.58 -18.94
N GLN A 185 9.77 11.40 -19.06
CA GLN A 185 9.09 10.94 -20.26
C GLN A 185 7.78 11.70 -20.50
N PHE A 186 6.93 11.86 -19.49
CA PHE A 186 5.68 12.61 -19.59
C PHE A 186 5.94 14.09 -19.95
N ALA A 187 6.94 14.73 -19.33
CA ALA A 187 7.32 16.11 -19.65
C ALA A 187 7.72 16.28 -21.12
N ARG A 188 8.38 15.27 -21.72
CA ARG A 188 8.69 15.26 -23.16
C ARG A 188 7.45 15.12 -23.99
N ILE A 189 6.61 14.14 -23.71
CA ILE A 189 5.39 13.87 -24.44
C ILE A 189 4.42 15.06 -24.40
N ILE A 190 4.25 15.67 -23.22
CA ILE A 190 3.40 16.85 -23.06
C ILE A 190 3.88 18.04 -23.89
N ARG A 191 5.19 18.21 -24.07
CA ARG A 191 5.73 19.24 -24.97
C ARG A 191 5.37 18.98 -26.44
N ASP A 192 5.34 17.70 -26.84
CA ASP A 192 5.15 17.32 -28.23
C ASP A 192 3.66 17.26 -28.60
N VAL A 193 2.81 16.74 -27.74
CA VAL A 193 1.39 16.47 -28.01
C VAL A 193 0.41 17.03 -26.97
N SER A 194 0.84 17.81 -25.99
CA SER A 194 0.06 18.33 -24.86
C SER A 194 -0.38 17.26 -23.83
N TYR A 195 -0.99 17.71 -22.69
CA TYR A 195 -1.53 16.79 -21.68
C TYR A 195 -2.68 15.91 -22.22
N PRO A 196 -3.68 16.44 -22.93
CA PRO A 196 -4.71 15.59 -23.54
C PRO A 196 -4.13 14.52 -24.47
N GLY A 197 -3.08 14.86 -25.23
CA GLY A 197 -2.39 13.88 -26.09
C GLY A 197 -1.69 12.78 -25.30
N LEU A 198 -1.06 13.11 -24.15
CA LEU A 198 -0.52 12.09 -23.24
C LEU A 198 -1.61 11.14 -22.75
N VAL A 199 -2.74 11.68 -22.28
CA VAL A 199 -3.87 10.88 -21.78
C VAL A 199 -4.40 9.93 -22.87
N GLU A 200 -4.52 10.40 -24.11
CA GLU A 200 -4.96 9.57 -25.23
C GLU A 200 -3.98 8.44 -25.54
N LEU A 201 -2.67 8.73 -25.59
CA LEU A 201 -1.65 7.68 -25.75
C LEU A 201 -1.70 6.62 -24.64
N MET A 202 -2.01 7.04 -23.39
CA MET A 202 -2.18 6.10 -22.28
C MET A 202 -3.44 5.25 -22.42
N ARG A 203 -4.57 5.84 -22.84
CA ARG A 203 -5.84 5.11 -23.09
C ARG A 203 -5.69 4.07 -24.19
N GLU A 204 -5.05 4.44 -25.28
CA GLU A 204 -4.81 3.55 -26.42
C GLU A 204 -3.72 2.50 -26.17
N LYS A 205 -3.03 2.57 -24.99
CA LYS A 205 -1.87 1.72 -24.68
C LYS A 205 -0.74 1.78 -25.73
N THR A 206 -0.69 2.88 -26.46
CA THR A 206 0.34 3.12 -27.48
C THR A 206 1.57 3.83 -26.90
N LEU A 207 1.49 4.23 -25.63
CA LEU A 207 2.59 4.84 -24.92
C LEU A 207 3.70 3.80 -24.67
N VAL A 208 4.75 3.87 -25.49
CA VAL A 208 5.97 3.09 -25.26
C VAL A 208 6.82 3.84 -24.24
N VAL A 209 6.70 3.45 -22.98
CA VAL A 209 7.64 3.88 -21.95
C VAL A 209 8.87 3.00 -22.07
N LYS A 210 10.05 3.61 -22.26
CA LYS A 210 11.30 2.86 -22.19
C LYS A 210 11.37 2.19 -20.82
N ALA A 211 11.25 0.86 -20.81
CA ALA A 211 11.43 0.08 -19.61
C ALA A 211 12.75 0.47 -18.94
N PHE A 212 12.80 0.37 -17.61
CA PHE A 212 14.03 0.57 -16.84
C PHE A 212 15.14 -0.30 -17.42
N GLU A 213 15.92 0.23 -18.32
CA GLU A 213 17.24 -0.31 -18.58
C GLU A 213 18.05 0.11 -17.35
N ALA A 214 18.33 -0.86 -16.47
CA ALA A 214 19.32 -0.70 -15.44
C ALA A 214 20.57 -0.14 -16.14
N GLY A 215 20.96 1.08 -15.75
CA GLY A 215 22.09 1.76 -16.39
C GLY A 215 23.31 0.89 -16.30
N HIS A 216 23.63 0.18 -17.38
CA HIS A 216 24.97 -0.29 -17.64
C HIS A 216 25.76 0.97 -17.99
N THR A 217 26.29 1.63 -16.97
CA THR A 217 27.44 2.51 -17.17
C THR A 217 28.61 1.60 -17.45
N GLU A 218 29.06 1.61 -18.70
CA GLU A 218 30.39 1.15 -19.10
C GLU A 218 31.49 1.83 -18.28
#